data_d8a08349e2fd733d4fd1f86f43515ca8
#
_entry.id   d8a08349e2fd733d4fd1f86f43515ca8
#
_cell.length_a   1.000
_cell.length_b   1.000
_cell.length_c   1.000
_cell.angle_alpha   90.00
_cell.angle_beta   90.00
_cell.angle_gamma   90.00
#
_symmetry.space_group_name_H-M   'P 1'
#
loop_
_entity.id
_entity.type
_entity.pdbx_description
1 polymer ?
#
loop_
_entity_poly.entity_id
_entity_poly.type
_entity_poly.pdbx_seq_one_letter_code
_entity_poly.pdbx_strand_id
1 'polypeptide(L)'
;MALEKIIEDDMLEIIAVSSWKVLQVRTATIVKDDGVELSRTFERKVITPTDDWSSESDEIKEICNLIMTSERIAEYKAALPENPDPLA
;
A
#
# COMPACT_ATOMS: atom_id res chain seq x y z
N MET A 1 6.20 -0.15 -34.42
CA MET A 1 5.99 -0.79 -33.10
C MET A 1 6.25 0.23 -32.01
N ALA A 2 5.25 0.49 -31.17
CA ALA A 2 5.34 1.46 -30.10
C ALA A 2 4.99 0.81 -28.77
N LEU A 3 6.01 0.38 -28.04
CA LEU A 3 5.82 -0.22 -26.73
C LEU A 3 5.69 0.84 -25.65
N GLU A 4 4.68 0.69 -24.81
CA GLU A 4 4.47 1.54 -23.66
C GLU A 4 4.41 0.69 -22.41
N LYS A 5 4.97 1.24 -21.34
CA LYS A 5 4.86 0.64 -20.01
C LYS A 5 4.12 1.62 -19.11
N ILE A 6 3.00 1.19 -18.59
CA ILE A 6 2.17 1.99 -17.71
C ILE A 6 2.19 1.34 -16.34
N ILE A 7 2.47 2.15 -15.31
CA ILE A 7 2.44 1.69 -13.93
C ILE A 7 1.39 2.51 -13.20
N GLU A 8 0.40 1.84 -12.61
CA GLU A 8 -0.66 2.53 -11.91
C GLU A 8 -1.10 1.77 -10.66
N ASP A 9 -1.52 2.50 -9.64
CA ASP A 9 -2.13 1.91 -8.46
C ASP A 9 -3.60 1.69 -8.79
N ASP A 10 -3.95 0.48 -9.19
CA ASP A 10 -5.28 0.20 -9.71
C ASP A 10 -6.28 -0.28 -8.66
N MET A 11 -5.83 -0.54 -7.45
CA MET A 11 -6.72 -0.89 -6.35
C MET A 11 -6.15 -0.40 -5.03
N LEU A 12 -6.96 0.33 -4.29
CA LEU A 12 -6.65 0.78 -2.94
C LEU A 12 -7.73 0.23 -2.03
N GLU A 13 -7.35 -0.50 -1.00
CA GLU A 13 -8.30 -1.15 -0.12
C GLU A 13 -7.95 -0.86 1.34
N ILE A 14 -8.92 -0.35 2.07
CA ILE A 14 -8.79 -0.10 3.51
C ILE A 14 -9.30 -1.31 4.25
N ILE A 15 -8.44 -1.94 5.04
CA ILE A 15 -8.78 -3.14 5.78
C ILE A 15 -8.73 -2.84 7.27
N ALA A 16 -9.83 -3.11 7.96
CA ALA A 16 -9.88 -2.96 9.41
C ALA A 16 -9.29 -4.20 10.07
N VAL A 17 -8.27 -3.98 10.91
CA VAL A 17 -7.60 -5.04 11.65
C VAL A 17 -7.66 -4.67 13.12
N SER A 18 -8.51 -5.35 13.90
CA SER A 18 -8.69 -5.02 15.31
C SER A 18 -9.07 -3.53 15.46
N SER A 19 -8.31 -2.75 16.24
CA SER A 19 -8.63 -1.35 16.51
C SER A 19 -7.91 -0.36 15.57
N TRP A 20 -7.15 -0.86 14.60
CA TRP A 20 -6.48 -0.01 13.62
C TRP A 20 -6.85 -0.44 12.21
N LYS A 21 -6.34 0.30 11.22
CA LYS A 21 -6.57 -0.02 9.80
C LYS A 21 -5.25 -0.06 9.06
N VAL A 22 -5.24 -0.83 7.99
CA VAL A 22 -4.11 -0.88 7.06
C VAL A 22 -4.62 -0.54 5.67
N LEU A 23 -3.73 -0.05 4.82
CA LEU A 23 -4.04 0.23 3.42
C LEU A 23 -3.32 -0.78 2.54
N GLN A 24 -4.09 -1.54 1.75
CA GLN A 24 -3.55 -2.45 0.77
C GLN A 24 -3.56 -1.77 -0.59
N VAL A 25 -2.40 -1.73 -1.23
CA VAL A 25 -2.23 -1.10 -2.55
C VAL A 25 -1.86 -2.19 -3.55
N ARG A 26 -2.60 -2.26 -4.65
CA ARG A 26 -2.24 -3.11 -5.78
C ARG A 26 -1.75 -2.22 -6.91
N THR A 27 -0.54 -2.50 -7.38
CA THR A 27 0.08 -1.76 -8.48
C THR A 27 0.07 -2.64 -9.71
N ALA A 28 -0.51 -2.15 -10.80
CA ALA A 28 -0.53 -2.84 -12.07
C ALA A 28 0.57 -2.30 -12.96
N THR A 29 1.32 -3.21 -13.58
CA THR A 29 2.27 -2.88 -14.64
C THR A 29 1.71 -3.41 -15.94
N ILE A 30 1.41 -2.51 -16.87
CA ILE A 30 0.76 -2.82 -18.13
C ILE A 30 1.71 -2.53 -19.27
N VAL A 31 1.90 -3.49 -20.14
CA VAL A 31 2.71 -3.31 -21.35
C VAL A 31 1.77 -3.32 -22.54
N LYS A 32 1.85 -2.27 -23.36
CA LYS A 32 1.04 -2.13 -24.57
C LYS A 32 1.91 -1.98 -25.79
N ASP A 33 1.40 -2.41 -26.94
CA ASP A 33 1.98 -2.19 -28.24
C ASP A 33 0.93 -1.55 -29.13
N ASP A 34 1.20 -0.32 -29.57
CA ASP A 34 0.27 0.47 -30.38
C ASP A 34 -1.14 0.55 -29.78
N GLY A 35 -1.20 0.71 -28.45
CA GLY A 35 -2.45 0.82 -27.73
C GLY A 35 -3.10 -0.51 -27.37
N VAL A 36 -2.52 -1.62 -27.78
CA VAL A 36 -3.05 -2.95 -27.47
C VAL A 36 -2.29 -3.53 -26.29
N GLU A 37 -3.02 -3.93 -25.25
CA GLU A 37 -2.42 -4.50 -24.06
C GLU A 37 -1.84 -5.89 -24.36
N LEU A 38 -0.54 -6.05 -24.12
CA LEU A 38 0.17 -7.32 -24.31
C LEU A 38 0.27 -8.12 -23.02
N SER A 39 0.50 -7.43 -21.90
CA SER A 39 0.64 -8.11 -20.61
C SER A 39 0.24 -7.16 -19.49
N ARG A 40 -0.14 -7.77 -18.36
CA ARG A 40 -0.49 -7.04 -17.14
C ARG A 40 -0.04 -7.87 -15.97
N THR A 41 0.78 -7.28 -15.12
CA THR A 41 1.22 -7.91 -13.88
C THR A 41 0.82 -7.07 -12.69
N PHE A 42 0.69 -7.69 -11.54
CA PHE A 42 0.25 -7.01 -10.34
C PHE A 42 1.23 -7.24 -9.20
N GLU A 43 1.45 -6.20 -8.42
CA GLU A 43 2.18 -6.29 -7.18
C GLU A 43 1.31 -5.70 -6.08
N ARG A 44 1.38 -6.27 -4.88
CA ARG A 44 0.62 -5.81 -3.74
C ARG A 44 1.55 -5.45 -2.60
N LYS A 45 1.20 -4.39 -1.90
CA LYS A 45 1.89 -4.02 -0.68
C LYS A 45 0.86 -3.59 0.35
N VAL A 46 1.24 -3.66 1.62
CA VAL A 46 0.40 -3.25 2.73
C VAL A 46 1.12 -2.15 3.48
N ILE A 47 0.42 -1.05 3.74
CA ILE A 47 0.96 0.05 4.52
C ILE A 47 0.32 -0.02 5.91
N THR A 48 1.15 -0.15 6.92
CA THR A 48 0.71 -0.25 8.32
C THR A 48 0.87 1.09 9.02
N PRO A 49 0.25 1.27 10.21
CA PRO A 49 0.30 2.56 10.92
C PRO A 49 1.68 3.12 11.25
N THR A 50 2.70 2.29 11.32
CA THR A 50 4.05 2.74 11.63
C THR A 50 4.98 2.81 10.42
N ASP A 51 4.46 2.52 9.22
CA ASP A 51 5.25 2.64 8.00
C ASP A 51 5.44 4.10 7.62
N ASP A 52 6.50 4.36 6.85
CA ASP A 52 6.75 5.68 6.31
C ASP A 52 6.13 5.75 4.91
N TRP A 53 5.10 6.59 4.77
CA TRP A 53 4.42 6.78 3.48
C TRP A 53 4.73 8.13 2.83
N SER A 54 5.79 8.79 3.28
CA SER A 54 6.14 10.12 2.76
C SER A 54 6.53 10.11 1.28
N SER A 55 7.01 8.98 0.77
CA SER A 55 7.38 8.83 -0.64
C SER A 55 6.25 8.31 -1.53
N GLU A 56 5.08 8.05 -0.96
CA GLU A 56 3.94 7.57 -1.73
C GLU A 56 3.27 8.71 -2.52
N SER A 57 2.35 8.34 -3.43
CA SER A 57 1.59 9.34 -4.17
C SER A 57 0.74 10.20 -3.23
N ASP A 58 0.34 11.38 -3.69
CA ASP A 58 -0.47 12.29 -2.87
C ASP A 58 -1.77 11.62 -2.42
N GLU A 59 -2.42 10.85 -3.30
CA GLU A 59 -3.65 10.15 -2.96
C GLU A 59 -3.41 9.14 -1.83
N ILE A 60 -2.35 8.35 -1.93
CA ILE A 60 -2.02 7.36 -0.90
C ILE A 60 -1.67 8.06 0.41
N LYS A 61 -0.91 9.15 0.35
CA LYS A 61 -0.57 9.92 1.55
C LYS A 61 -1.82 10.46 2.23
N GLU A 62 -2.76 10.99 1.47
CA GLU A 62 -4.01 11.51 2.02
C GLU A 62 -4.84 10.41 2.69
N ILE A 63 -4.94 9.25 2.05
CA ILE A 63 -5.65 8.11 2.64
C ILE A 63 -4.98 7.67 3.93
N CYS A 64 -3.65 7.52 3.92
CA CYS A 64 -2.92 7.12 5.12
C CYS A 64 -3.11 8.14 6.24
N ASN A 65 -3.04 9.43 5.94
CA ASN A 65 -3.24 10.46 6.95
C ASN A 65 -4.66 10.42 7.53
N LEU A 66 -5.63 10.02 6.72
CA LEU A 66 -7.01 9.90 7.18
C LEU A 66 -7.22 8.69 8.08
N ILE A 67 -6.68 7.53 7.72
CA ILE A 67 -6.94 6.28 8.44
C ILE A 67 -5.93 5.97 9.54
N MET A 68 -4.71 6.52 9.43
CA MET A 68 -3.66 6.28 10.43
C MET A 68 -3.69 7.39 11.48
N THR A 69 -4.76 7.41 12.27
CA THR A 69 -4.90 8.40 13.34
C THR A 69 -3.90 8.10 14.45
N SER A 70 -3.61 9.11 15.29
CA SER A 70 -2.70 8.91 16.41
C SER A 70 -3.18 7.82 17.37
N GLU A 71 -4.49 7.68 17.55
CA GLU A 71 -5.06 6.62 18.36
C GLU A 71 -4.79 5.25 17.75
N ARG A 72 -5.01 5.10 16.43
CA ARG A 72 -4.76 3.85 15.74
C ARG A 72 -3.28 3.49 15.70
N ILE A 73 -2.42 4.48 15.54
CA ILE A 73 -0.98 4.25 15.60
C ILE A 73 -0.58 3.74 16.97
N ALA A 74 -1.11 4.33 18.05
CA ALA A 74 -0.82 3.90 19.40
C ALA A 74 -1.32 2.48 19.66
N GLU A 75 -2.53 2.15 19.20
CA GLU A 75 -3.10 0.81 19.33
C GLU A 75 -2.27 -0.23 18.59
N TYR A 76 -1.82 0.11 17.39
CA TYR A 76 -0.97 -0.78 16.60
C TYR A 76 0.36 -1.05 17.32
N LYS A 77 1.01 0.00 17.83
CA LYS A 77 2.25 -0.15 18.57
C LYS A 77 2.07 -0.99 19.82
N ALA A 78 0.96 -0.82 20.52
CA ALA A 78 0.66 -1.58 21.72
C ALA A 78 0.43 -3.06 21.43
N ALA A 79 -0.03 -3.39 20.22
CA ALA A 79 -0.28 -4.76 19.81
C ALA A 79 0.96 -5.48 19.30
N LEU A 80 2.04 -4.74 18.99
CA LEU A 80 3.27 -5.34 18.53
C LEU A 80 4.01 -6.00 19.71
N PRO A 81 4.66 -7.15 19.49
CA PRO A 81 5.46 -7.76 20.56
C PRO A 81 6.68 -6.89 20.87
N GLU A 82 7.12 -6.89 22.12
CA GLU A 82 8.30 -6.14 22.55
C GLU A 82 9.55 -6.57 21.79
N ASN A 83 9.62 -7.85 21.49
CA ASN A 83 10.67 -8.39 20.65
C ASN A 83 10.03 -8.83 19.34
N PRO A 84 10.02 -7.99 18.30
CA PRO A 84 9.35 -8.30 17.04
C PRO A 84 10.03 -9.42 16.26
N ASP A 85 11.25 -9.78 16.58
CA ASP A 85 11.93 -10.87 15.93
C ASP A 85 12.22 -11.97 16.95
N PRO A 86 11.36 -13.01 17.00
CA PRO A 86 11.56 -14.08 17.95
C PRO A 86 12.80 -14.93 17.70
N LEU A 87 13.44 -14.74 16.55
CA LEU A 87 14.67 -15.44 16.22
C LEU A 87 15.90 -14.60 16.50
N ALA A 88 15.70 -13.38 16.88
CA ALA A 88 16.82 -12.50 17.20
C ALA A 88 17.44 -12.90 18.54
#